data_58c2ef492480f51f7fb26f3947f2868b
#
_entry.id   58c2ef492480f51f7fb26f3947f2868b
#
_cell.length_a   1.000
_cell.length_b   1.000
_cell.length_c   1.000
_cell.angle_alpha   90.00
_cell.angle_beta   90.00
_cell.angle_gamma   90.00
#
_symmetry.space_group_name_H-M   'P 1'
#
loop_
_entity.id
_entity.type
_entity.pdbx_description
1 polymer ?
#
loop_
_entity_poly.entity_id
_entity_poly.type
_entity_poly.pdbx_seq_one_letter_code
_entity_poly.pdbx_strand_id
1 'polypeptide(L)'
;MLYLVRHGQASFGAADYDRLSALGARQCQALGHWFASHGIAFEAVLRGTLRRHAQSLAAIAEGHGNVPAALEWPGLNEYDSEALIRTVHEGPLPKPDSPEVYRAHFRLLREALAGWMAGRTAPAGMPSWSDFTAGVAGALDHVRSRHRGDVLIVSSGGPIATAVGQVLGTSPDTTIELNLRIRNSAVTEFAFTPKRHVLVSFNHVPHLDAAERRAWITHA
;
A
#
# COMPACT_ATOMS: atom_id res chain seq x y z
N MET A 1 -4.61 -8.10 -16.02
CA MET A 1 -5.07 -7.62 -14.69
C MET A 1 -4.03 -6.68 -14.09
N LEU A 2 -4.43 -5.79 -13.16
CA LEU A 2 -3.50 -5.00 -12.34
C LEU A 2 -3.64 -5.47 -10.90
N TYR A 3 -2.53 -5.88 -10.30
CA TYR A 3 -2.42 -6.33 -8.92
C TYR A 3 -1.68 -5.26 -8.10
N LEU A 4 -2.41 -4.51 -7.26
CA LEU A 4 -1.81 -3.60 -6.29
C LEU A 4 -1.57 -4.34 -4.98
N VAL A 5 -0.31 -4.44 -4.58
CA VAL A 5 0.12 -5.17 -3.39
C VAL A 5 0.66 -4.20 -2.36
N ARG A 6 0.09 -4.23 -1.15
CA ARG A 6 0.70 -3.56 -0.01
C ARG A 6 1.97 -4.30 0.40
N HIS A 7 3.02 -3.58 0.73
CA HIS A 7 4.25 -4.16 1.28
C HIS A 7 3.96 -5.12 2.45
N GLY A 8 4.83 -6.08 2.68
CA GLY A 8 4.80 -6.96 3.83
C GLY A 8 4.92 -6.18 5.15
N GLN A 9 4.73 -6.86 6.29
CA GLN A 9 4.87 -6.22 7.59
C GLN A 9 6.22 -5.50 7.70
N ALA A 10 6.18 -4.20 8.03
CA ALA A 10 7.36 -3.41 8.34
C ALA A 10 7.78 -3.59 9.81
N SER A 11 9.00 -3.19 10.14
CA SER A 11 9.56 -3.29 11.49
C SER A 11 9.02 -2.15 12.38
N PHE A 12 7.72 -2.20 12.70
CA PHE A 12 7.05 -1.19 13.52
C PHE A 12 7.72 -1.05 14.89
N GLY A 13 8.05 0.18 15.28
CA GLY A 13 8.73 0.47 16.55
C GLY A 13 10.25 0.27 16.52
N ALA A 14 10.85 -0.19 15.41
CA ALA A 14 12.30 -0.21 15.24
C ALA A 14 12.85 1.18 14.84
N ALA A 15 14.16 1.39 15.04
CA ALA A 15 14.83 2.62 14.63
C ALA A 15 14.76 2.89 13.11
N ASP A 16 14.59 1.85 12.30
CA ASP A 16 14.39 1.92 10.84
C ASP A 16 13.04 1.26 10.50
N TYR A 17 11.98 2.06 10.52
CA TYR A 17 10.63 1.63 10.14
C TYR A 17 10.51 1.25 8.66
N ASP A 18 11.35 1.80 7.78
CA ASP A 18 11.29 1.52 6.34
C ASP A 18 11.89 0.16 5.94
N ARG A 19 12.00 -0.75 6.90
CA ARG A 19 12.53 -2.11 6.70
C ARG A 19 11.44 -3.16 6.94
N LEU A 20 11.38 -4.21 6.09
CA LEU A 20 10.54 -5.36 6.36
C LEU A 20 10.98 -6.12 7.61
N SER A 21 10.01 -6.63 8.36
CA SER A 21 10.25 -7.68 9.36
C SER A 21 10.49 -9.04 8.67
N ALA A 22 11.03 -10.00 9.41
CA ALA A 22 11.16 -11.38 8.93
C ALA A 22 9.80 -11.98 8.54
N LEU A 23 8.73 -11.60 9.26
CA LEU A 23 7.37 -12.02 8.91
C LEU A 23 6.91 -11.37 7.60
N GLY A 24 7.18 -10.07 7.41
CA GLY A 24 6.85 -9.37 6.17
C GLY A 24 7.50 -9.99 4.94
N ALA A 25 8.76 -10.40 5.05
CA ALA A 25 9.44 -11.11 3.97
C ALA A 25 8.74 -12.45 3.65
N ARG A 26 8.40 -13.24 4.68
CA ARG A 26 7.67 -14.52 4.50
C ARG A 26 6.27 -14.32 3.90
N GLN A 27 5.53 -13.26 4.30
CA GLN A 27 4.25 -12.91 3.69
C GLN A 27 4.40 -12.68 2.19
N CYS A 28 5.38 -11.86 1.78
CA CYS A 28 5.62 -11.53 0.38
C CYS A 28 6.12 -12.73 -0.43
N GLN A 29 6.99 -13.57 0.13
CA GLN A 29 7.44 -14.79 -0.53
C GLN A 29 6.28 -15.77 -0.76
N ALA A 30 5.39 -15.95 0.24
CA ALA A 30 4.19 -16.76 0.09
C ALA A 30 3.26 -16.21 -1.00
N LEU A 31 3.16 -14.89 -1.14
CA LEU A 31 2.40 -14.25 -2.22
C LEU A 31 3.03 -14.54 -3.58
N GLY A 32 4.35 -14.49 -3.70
CA GLY A 32 5.06 -14.86 -4.92
C GLY A 32 4.75 -16.29 -5.33
N HIS A 33 4.81 -17.26 -4.41
CA HIS A 33 4.42 -18.64 -4.67
C HIS A 33 2.97 -18.78 -5.09
N TRP A 34 2.07 -17.99 -4.48
CA TRP A 34 0.66 -18.00 -4.87
C TRP A 34 0.48 -17.51 -6.31
N PHE A 35 1.09 -16.41 -6.71
CA PHE A 35 1.04 -15.92 -8.09
C PHE A 35 1.56 -16.98 -9.08
N ALA A 36 2.73 -17.59 -8.79
CA ALA A 36 3.31 -18.62 -9.63
C ALA A 36 2.39 -19.85 -9.78
N SER A 37 1.81 -20.32 -8.66
CA SER A 37 0.93 -21.50 -8.66
C SER A 37 -0.40 -21.29 -9.41
N HIS A 38 -0.79 -20.01 -9.59
CA HIS A 38 -1.98 -19.63 -10.36
C HIS A 38 -1.67 -19.23 -11.81
N GLY A 39 -0.42 -19.45 -12.26
CA GLY A 39 -0.01 -19.17 -13.63
C GLY A 39 0.00 -17.69 -14.00
N ILE A 40 0.04 -16.78 -13.01
CA ILE A 40 0.08 -15.33 -13.24
C ILE A 40 1.50 -14.95 -13.66
N ALA A 41 1.65 -14.43 -14.87
CA ALA A 41 2.93 -13.97 -15.42
C ALA A 41 2.86 -12.45 -15.65
N PHE A 42 3.73 -11.71 -14.99
CA PHE A 42 3.71 -10.25 -15.08
C PHE A 42 4.38 -9.74 -16.37
N GLU A 43 3.66 -8.93 -17.14
CA GLU A 43 4.20 -8.16 -18.27
C GLU A 43 5.10 -7.02 -17.76
N ALA A 44 4.71 -6.39 -16.66
CA ALA A 44 5.42 -5.24 -16.09
C ALA A 44 5.26 -5.19 -14.57
N VAL A 45 6.21 -4.53 -13.93
CA VAL A 45 6.21 -4.27 -12.48
C VAL A 45 6.50 -2.81 -12.22
N LEU A 46 5.73 -2.17 -11.35
CA LEU A 46 6.02 -0.86 -10.77
C LEU A 46 6.15 -0.98 -9.26
N ARG A 47 6.92 -0.10 -8.65
CA ARG A 47 6.97 0.03 -7.19
C ARG A 47 7.24 1.45 -6.74
N GLY A 48 6.84 1.79 -5.53
CA GLY A 48 7.36 2.97 -4.87
C GLY A 48 8.86 2.85 -4.57
N THR A 49 9.48 3.96 -4.21
CA THR A 49 10.93 4.03 -3.97
C THR A 49 11.34 3.66 -2.55
N LEU A 50 10.38 3.46 -1.64
CA LEU A 50 10.65 3.10 -0.25
C LEU A 50 11.33 1.73 -0.15
N ARG A 51 12.23 1.59 0.83
CA ARG A 51 12.99 0.36 1.05
C ARG A 51 12.08 -0.86 1.27
N ARG A 52 10.99 -0.71 2.04
CA ARG A 52 10.01 -1.77 2.26
C ARG A 52 9.30 -2.20 0.97
N HIS A 53 9.13 -1.31 -0.03
CA HIS A 53 8.58 -1.69 -1.34
C HIS A 53 9.57 -2.54 -2.12
N ALA A 54 10.86 -2.12 -2.16
CA ALA A 54 11.92 -2.87 -2.81
C ALA A 54 12.10 -4.26 -2.19
N GLN A 55 12.12 -4.36 -0.86
CA GLN A 55 12.27 -5.63 -0.13
C GLN A 55 11.05 -6.55 -0.32
N SER A 56 9.83 -5.97 -0.35
CA SER A 56 8.61 -6.75 -0.63
C SER A 56 8.64 -7.33 -2.03
N LEU A 57 9.02 -6.54 -3.02
CA LEU A 57 9.15 -7.02 -4.40
C LEU A 57 10.22 -8.11 -4.52
N ALA A 58 11.37 -7.95 -3.87
CA ALA A 58 12.42 -8.97 -3.86
C ALA A 58 11.91 -10.29 -3.31
N ALA A 59 11.19 -10.27 -2.18
CA ALA A 59 10.61 -11.47 -1.59
C ALA A 59 9.49 -12.09 -2.46
N ILE A 60 8.67 -11.27 -3.12
CA ILE A 60 7.69 -11.75 -4.12
C ILE A 60 8.42 -12.44 -5.28
N ALA A 61 9.51 -11.86 -5.78
CA ALA A 61 10.29 -12.41 -6.88
C ALA A 61 10.96 -13.75 -6.51
N GLU A 62 11.46 -13.88 -5.29
CA GLU A 62 11.98 -15.17 -4.77
C GLU A 62 10.91 -16.27 -4.79
N GLY A 63 9.70 -15.96 -4.37
CA GLY A 63 8.59 -16.92 -4.39
C GLY A 63 8.05 -17.21 -5.79
N HIS A 64 8.03 -16.22 -6.67
CA HIS A 64 7.48 -16.33 -8.02
C HIS A 64 8.46 -16.98 -9.02
N GLY A 65 9.74 -16.70 -8.89
CA GLY A 65 10.81 -17.22 -9.75
C GLY A 65 11.07 -16.43 -11.04
N ASN A 66 10.09 -15.67 -11.55
CA ASN A 66 10.25 -14.90 -12.78
C ASN A 66 9.43 -13.59 -12.72
N VAL A 67 10.03 -12.52 -12.21
CA VAL A 67 9.41 -11.20 -12.11
C VAL A 67 10.25 -10.18 -12.89
N PRO A 68 9.66 -9.38 -13.80
CA PRO A 68 10.39 -8.35 -14.54
C PRO A 68 11.03 -7.31 -13.63
N ALA A 69 12.06 -6.62 -14.13
CA ALA A 69 12.64 -5.47 -13.47
C ALA A 69 11.57 -4.37 -13.24
N ALA A 70 11.57 -3.79 -12.05
CA ALA A 70 10.55 -2.81 -11.69
C ALA A 70 10.89 -1.40 -12.18
N LEU A 71 9.88 -0.69 -12.67
CA LEU A 71 9.90 0.75 -12.82
C LEU A 71 9.64 1.40 -11.45
N GLU A 72 10.55 2.24 -11.01
CA GLU A 72 10.36 3.06 -9.81
C GLU A 72 9.39 4.21 -10.09
N TRP A 73 8.42 4.38 -9.19
CA TRP A 73 7.38 5.41 -9.30
C TRP A 73 7.19 6.12 -7.95
N PRO A 74 7.81 7.29 -7.72
CA PRO A 74 7.71 8.00 -6.44
C PRO A 74 6.27 8.30 -5.98
N GLY A 75 5.34 8.50 -6.91
CA GLY A 75 3.91 8.70 -6.61
C GLY A 75 3.20 7.48 -5.99
N LEU A 76 3.89 6.34 -5.84
CA LEU A 76 3.42 5.16 -5.13
C LEU A 76 3.99 5.06 -3.71
N ASN A 77 4.72 6.06 -3.22
CA ASN A 77 5.21 6.11 -1.86
C ASN A 77 4.09 6.44 -0.86
N GLU A 78 4.26 5.91 0.35
CA GLU A 78 3.37 6.25 1.47
C GLU A 78 3.57 7.71 1.90
N TYR A 79 2.55 8.31 2.44
CA TYR A 79 2.62 9.58 3.14
C TYR A 79 3.37 9.43 4.48
N ASP A 80 3.90 10.53 5.00
CA ASP A 80 4.53 10.58 6.32
C ASP A 80 3.45 10.76 7.41
N SER A 81 3.14 9.68 8.12
CA SER A 81 2.13 9.68 9.17
C SER A 81 2.50 10.58 10.37
N GLU A 82 3.80 10.72 10.69
CA GLU A 82 4.24 11.60 11.77
C GLU A 82 4.08 13.07 11.38
N ALA A 83 4.48 13.45 10.16
CA ALA A 83 4.28 14.80 9.64
C ALA A 83 2.79 15.17 9.60
N LEU A 84 1.93 14.21 9.22
CA LEU A 84 0.47 14.38 9.27
C LEU A 84 0.00 14.64 10.70
N ILE A 85 0.31 13.76 11.64
CA ILE A 85 -0.18 13.89 13.03
C ILE A 85 0.30 15.17 13.69
N ARG A 86 1.50 15.66 13.38
CA ARG A 86 2.01 16.96 13.88
C ARG A 86 1.15 18.16 13.45
N THR A 87 0.28 18.02 12.47
CA THR A 87 -0.66 19.10 12.09
C THR A 87 -1.87 19.23 13.03
N VAL A 88 -2.13 18.21 13.85
CA VAL A 88 -3.30 18.15 14.76
C VAL A 88 -2.91 17.84 16.21
N HIS A 89 -1.66 17.52 16.47
CA HIS A 89 -1.16 17.16 17.79
C HIS A 89 0.24 17.73 18.02
N GLU A 90 0.42 18.43 19.15
CA GLU A 90 1.71 18.95 19.59
C GLU A 90 2.37 17.98 20.57
N GLY A 91 3.68 17.84 20.46
CA GLY A 91 4.50 17.01 21.35
C GLY A 91 4.75 15.59 20.87
N PRO A 92 5.54 14.81 21.62
CA PRO A 92 5.92 13.44 21.25
C PRO A 92 4.72 12.51 21.34
N LEU A 93 4.57 11.64 20.32
CA LEU A 93 3.58 10.57 20.38
C LEU A 93 4.07 9.47 21.33
N PRO A 94 3.23 8.97 22.23
CA PRO A 94 3.57 7.81 23.04
C PRO A 94 3.79 6.59 22.13
N LYS A 95 4.72 5.71 22.52
CA LYS A 95 4.90 4.44 21.82
C LYS A 95 3.60 3.63 21.89
N PRO A 96 3.14 3.03 20.78
CA PRO A 96 1.90 2.26 20.74
C PRO A 96 2.11 0.88 21.40
N ASP A 97 2.23 0.87 22.73
CA ASP A 97 2.48 -0.29 23.56
C ASP A 97 1.20 -0.83 24.22
N SER A 98 0.08 -0.13 24.09
CA SER A 98 -1.23 -0.56 24.58
C SER A 98 -2.33 -0.35 23.53
N PRO A 99 -3.45 -1.09 23.61
CA PRO A 99 -4.60 -0.92 22.73
C PRO A 99 -5.19 0.50 22.79
N GLU A 100 -5.11 1.17 23.94
CA GLU A 100 -5.61 2.52 24.15
C GLU A 100 -4.76 3.54 23.37
N VAL A 101 -3.44 3.46 23.50
CA VAL A 101 -2.49 4.31 22.78
C VAL A 101 -2.60 4.08 21.28
N TYR A 102 -2.75 2.83 20.86
CA TYR A 102 -2.97 2.48 19.46
C TYR A 102 -4.24 3.13 18.90
N ARG A 103 -5.37 3.03 19.62
CA ARG A 103 -6.63 3.68 19.23
C ARG A 103 -6.51 5.21 19.18
N ALA A 104 -5.81 5.82 20.14
CA ALA A 104 -5.56 7.26 20.15
C ALA A 104 -4.73 7.70 18.95
N HIS A 105 -3.67 6.97 18.61
CA HIS A 105 -2.83 7.22 17.43
C HIS A 105 -3.66 7.21 16.13
N PHE A 106 -4.49 6.17 15.92
CA PHE A 106 -5.33 6.08 14.72
C PHE A 106 -6.44 7.13 14.66
N ARG A 107 -6.93 7.61 15.80
CA ARG A 107 -7.86 8.75 15.83
C ARG A 107 -7.19 10.03 15.34
N LEU A 108 -5.98 10.33 15.84
CA LEU A 108 -5.20 11.48 15.39
C LEU A 108 -4.83 11.38 13.90
N LEU A 109 -4.41 10.21 13.45
CA LEU A 109 -4.08 9.98 12.04
C LEU A 109 -5.31 10.19 11.15
N ARG A 110 -6.49 9.72 11.54
CA ARG A 110 -7.75 9.95 10.80
C ARG A 110 -8.07 11.45 10.68
N GLU A 111 -7.96 12.20 11.78
CA GLU A 111 -8.20 13.65 11.80
C GLU A 111 -7.20 14.38 10.90
N ALA A 112 -5.92 14.05 11.00
CA ALA A 112 -4.86 14.64 10.19
C ALA A 112 -5.05 14.36 8.69
N LEU A 113 -5.38 13.11 8.32
CA LEU A 113 -5.70 12.74 6.95
C LEU A 113 -6.89 13.52 6.40
N ALA A 114 -7.97 13.66 7.18
CA ALA A 114 -9.14 14.43 6.76
C ALA A 114 -8.80 15.92 6.55
N GLY A 115 -7.92 16.49 7.39
CA GLY A 115 -7.39 17.84 7.23
C GLY A 115 -6.59 18.01 5.95
N TRP A 116 -5.65 17.12 5.69
CA TRP A 116 -4.80 17.12 4.50
C TRP A 116 -5.59 16.89 3.21
N MET A 117 -6.49 15.90 3.20
CA MET A 117 -7.37 15.63 2.05
C MET A 117 -8.29 16.79 1.70
N ALA A 118 -8.70 17.56 2.70
CA ALA A 118 -9.50 18.77 2.50
C ALA A 118 -8.67 20.03 2.18
N GLY A 119 -7.34 19.93 2.11
CA GLY A 119 -6.44 21.06 1.87
C GLY A 119 -6.40 22.07 3.04
N ARG A 120 -6.87 21.68 4.23
CA ARG A 120 -6.84 22.55 5.43
C ARG A 120 -5.47 22.57 6.11
N THR A 121 -4.67 21.53 5.91
CA THR A 121 -3.32 21.39 6.47
C THR A 121 -2.32 21.09 5.37
N ALA A 122 -1.07 21.53 5.58
CA ALA A 122 0.08 21.28 4.71
C ALA A 122 1.21 20.66 5.56
N PRO A 123 1.26 19.33 5.72
CA PRO A 123 2.29 18.66 6.51
C PRO A 123 3.69 18.96 5.96
N ALA A 124 4.63 19.24 6.83
CA ALA A 124 5.99 19.61 6.43
C ALA A 124 6.68 18.45 5.66
N GLY A 125 7.31 18.77 4.54
CA GLY A 125 8.04 17.79 3.72
C GLY A 125 7.16 16.86 2.89
N MET A 126 5.86 17.03 2.93
CA MET A 126 4.91 16.24 2.14
C MET A 126 4.36 17.01 0.93
N PRO A 127 3.96 16.31 -0.13
CA PRO A 127 3.20 16.93 -1.23
C PRO A 127 1.82 17.38 -0.74
N SER A 128 1.16 18.23 -1.51
CA SER A 128 -0.28 18.48 -1.32
C SER A 128 -1.08 17.18 -1.56
N TRP A 129 -2.31 17.10 -1.05
CA TRP A 129 -3.20 15.97 -1.36
C TRP A 129 -3.44 15.84 -2.88
N SER A 130 -3.56 16.97 -3.58
CA SER A 130 -3.71 16.98 -5.04
C SER A 130 -2.51 16.35 -5.74
N ASP A 131 -1.28 16.69 -5.33
CA ASP A 131 -0.06 16.13 -5.94
C ASP A 131 0.10 14.64 -5.61
N PHE A 132 -0.23 14.24 -4.38
CA PHE A 132 -0.23 12.84 -3.96
C PHE A 132 -1.20 12.01 -4.82
N THR A 133 -2.43 12.49 -4.98
CA THR A 133 -3.44 11.81 -5.81
C THR A 133 -3.06 11.79 -7.29
N ALA A 134 -2.45 12.86 -7.79
CA ALA A 134 -1.93 12.92 -9.17
C ALA A 134 -0.79 11.90 -9.39
N GLY A 135 0.08 11.70 -8.41
CA GLY A 135 1.13 10.69 -8.46
C GLY A 135 0.58 9.27 -8.60
N VAL A 136 -0.47 8.95 -7.84
CA VAL A 136 -1.18 7.65 -7.93
C VAL A 136 -1.92 7.51 -9.27
N ALA A 137 -2.67 8.55 -9.68
CA ALA A 137 -3.38 8.56 -10.96
C ALA A 137 -2.42 8.35 -12.14
N GLY A 138 -1.24 9.00 -12.10
CA GLY A 138 -0.21 8.84 -13.11
C GLY A 138 0.28 7.38 -13.25
N ALA A 139 0.43 6.65 -12.13
CA ALA A 139 0.79 5.23 -12.16
C ALA A 139 -0.31 4.38 -12.80
N LEU A 140 -1.58 4.61 -12.43
CA LEU A 140 -2.72 3.92 -13.04
C LEU A 140 -2.82 4.22 -14.54
N ASP A 141 -2.64 5.47 -14.94
CA ASP A 141 -2.67 5.90 -16.33
C ASP A 141 -1.52 5.30 -17.15
N HIS A 142 -0.33 5.21 -16.56
CA HIS A 142 0.80 4.51 -17.17
C HIS A 142 0.43 3.04 -17.47
N VAL A 143 -0.11 2.33 -16.47
CA VAL A 143 -0.51 0.92 -16.64
C VAL A 143 -1.52 0.78 -17.77
N ARG A 144 -2.65 1.48 -17.75
CA ARG A 144 -3.71 1.32 -18.74
C ARG A 144 -3.31 1.75 -20.14
N SER A 145 -2.38 2.70 -20.28
CA SER A 145 -1.93 3.20 -21.58
C SER A 145 -0.83 2.35 -22.20
N ARG A 146 0.06 1.76 -21.40
CA ARG A 146 1.27 1.07 -21.87
C ARG A 146 1.19 -0.45 -21.86
N HIS A 147 0.31 -1.05 -21.04
CA HIS A 147 0.28 -2.49 -20.82
C HIS A 147 -1.07 -3.10 -21.21
N ARG A 148 -1.06 -4.41 -21.47
CA ARG A 148 -2.25 -5.21 -21.82
C ARG A 148 -2.32 -6.51 -21.04
N GLY A 149 -1.18 -7.04 -20.60
CA GLY A 149 -1.05 -8.23 -19.76
C GLY A 149 -1.21 -7.91 -18.27
N ASP A 150 -0.72 -8.81 -17.44
CA ASP A 150 -0.77 -8.67 -15.98
C ASP A 150 0.34 -7.73 -15.50
N VAL A 151 -0.03 -6.79 -14.64
CA VAL A 151 0.90 -5.80 -14.06
C VAL A 151 0.86 -5.90 -12.55
N LEU A 152 2.05 -5.93 -11.94
CA LEU A 152 2.22 -5.86 -10.49
C LEU A 152 2.61 -4.44 -10.07
N ILE A 153 1.95 -3.90 -9.05
CA ILE A 153 2.39 -2.69 -8.33
C ILE A 153 2.61 -3.04 -6.87
N VAL A 154 3.82 -2.75 -6.35
CA VAL A 154 4.12 -2.86 -4.91
C VAL A 154 4.17 -1.48 -4.29
N SER A 155 3.30 -1.24 -3.31
CA SER A 155 3.07 0.07 -2.71
C SER A 155 2.66 -0.03 -1.23
N SER A 156 2.01 0.99 -0.72
CA SER A 156 1.54 1.16 0.66
C SER A 156 0.04 1.39 0.75
N GLY A 157 -0.48 1.45 1.97
CA GLY A 157 -1.91 1.59 2.23
C GLY A 157 -2.52 2.86 1.64
N GLY A 158 -1.87 4.00 1.83
CA GLY A 158 -2.36 5.29 1.33
C GLY A 158 -2.53 5.34 -0.18
N PRO A 159 -1.50 5.04 -0.99
CA PRO A 159 -1.64 5.00 -2.45
C PRO A 159 -2.68 3.97 -2.94
N ILE A 160 -2.76 2.78 -2.31
CA ILE A 160 -3.73 1.74 -2.71
C ILE A 160 -5.15 2.21 -2.42
N ALA A 161 -5.42 2.75 -1.22
CA ALA A 161 -6.74 3.30 -0.89
C ALA A 161 -7.11 4.47 -1.79
N THR A 162 -6.15 5.32 -2.14
CA THR A 162 -6.33 6.43 -3.09
C THR A 162 -6.70 5.91 -4.48
N ALA A 163 -6.01 4.89 -4.98
CA ALA A 163 -6.33 4.25 -6.26
C ALA A 163 -7.76 3.70 -6.28
N VAL A 164 -8.16 2.99 -5.21
CA VAL A 164 -9.54 2.48 -5.05
C VAL A 164 -10.52 3.64 -4.99
N GLY A 165 -10.22 4.67 -4.20
CA GLY A 165 -11.07 5.85 -4.04
C GLY A 165 -11.30 6.58 -5.37
N GLN A 166 -10.26 6.76 -6.17
CA GLN A 166 -10.37 7.39 -7.50
C GLN A 166 -11.22 6.57 -8.48
N VAL A 167 -11.06 5.25 -8.48
CA VAL A 167 -11.82 4.36 -9.39
C VAL A 167 -13.28 4.26 -9.00
N LEU A 168 -13.59 4.25 -7.70
CA LEU A 168 -14.96 4.12 -7.18
C LEU A 168 -15.66 5.46 -6.94
N GLY A 169 -14.94 6.59 -6.93
CA GLY A 169 -15.49 7.89 -6.57
C GLY A 169 -15.90 7.98 -5.09
N THR A 170 -15.08 7.42 -4.18
CA THR A 170 -15.41 7.42 -2.75
C THR A 170 -15.20 8.79 -2.11
N SER A 171 -15.92 9.04 -1.02
CA SER A 171 -15.66 10.22 -0.18
C SER A 171 -14.28 10.13 0.50
N PRO A 172 -13.70 11.27 0.95
CA PRO A 172 -12.48 11.27 1.75
C PRO A 172 -12.56 10.34 2.97
N ASP A 173 -13.65 10.39 3.73
CA ASP A 173 -13.84 9.54 4.91
C ASP A 173 -13.82 8.06 4.56
N THR A 174 -14.48 7.66 3.47
CA THR A 174 -14.47 6.27 2.99
C THR A 174 -13.04 5.87 2.56
N THR A 175 -12.32 6.74 1.87
CA THR A 175 -10.93 6.47 1.46
C THR A 175 -10.02 6.28 2.68
N ILE A 176 -10.18 7.07 3.74
CA ILE A 176 -9.46 6.93 5.01
C ILE A 176 -9.78 5.56 5.65
N GLU A 177 -11.07 5.17 5.72
CA GLU A 177 -11.45 3.87 6.28
C GLU A 177 -10.85 2.70 5.50
N LEU A 178 -10.85 2.76 4.16
CA LEU A 178 -10.20 1.76 3.32
C LEU A 178 -8.70 1.67 3.65
N ASN A 179 -8.00 2.81 3.73
CA ASN A 179 -6.57 2.87 4.01
C ASN A 179 -6.20 2.19 5.34
N LEU A 180 -6.93 2.54 6.41
CA LEU A 180 -6.66 2.03 7.76
C LEU A 180 -6.96 0.54 7.94
N ARG A 181 -7.55 -0.13 6.94
CA ARG A 181 -7.95 -1.55 6.98
C ARG A 181 -7.11 -2.46 6.09
N ILE A 182 -6.24 -1.91 5.26
CA ILE A 182 -5.45 -2.75 4.33
C ILE A 182 -4.45 -3.59 5.11
N ARG A 183 -4.46 -4.91 4.87
CA ARG A 183 -3.55 -5.88 5.47
C ARG A 183 -2.17 -5.82 4.82
N ASN A 184 -1.14 -6.21 5.55
CA ASN A 184 0.19 -6.39 4.97
C ASN A 184 0.17 -7.51 3.93
N SER A 185 0.90 -7.35 2.84
CA SER A 185 0.93 -8.23 1.67
C SER A 185 -0.43 -8.46 0.98
N ALA A 186 -1.47 -7.70 1.33
CA ALA A 186 -2.76 -7.84 0.69
C ALA A 186 -2.72 -7.39 -0.78
N VAL A 187 -3.52 -8.08 -1.59
CA VAL A 187 -3.73 -7.82 -3.01
C VAL A 187 -5.04 -7.07 -3.20
N THR A 188 -4.99 -6.02 -4.01
CA THR A 188 -6.16 -5.33 -4.55
C THR A 188 -6.10 -5.45 -6.07
N GLU A 189 -7.15 -5.95 -6.69
CA GLU A 189 -7.17 -6.30 -8.11
C GLU A 189 -8.05 -5.35 -8.90
N PHE A 190 -7.54 -4.91 -10.04
CA PHE A 190 -8.31 -4.16 -11.03
C PHE A 190 -8.24 -4.86 -12.39
N ALA A 191 -9.39 -5.04 -13.03
CA ALA A 191 -9.44 -5.18 -14.47
C ALA A 191 -9.20 -3.83 -15.11
N PHE A 192 -8.43 -3.78 -16.19
CA PHE A 192 -8.20 -2.51 -16.88
C PHE A 192 -8.30 -2.65 -18.42
N THR A 193 -8.65 -1.56 -19.04
CA THR A 193 -8.62 -1.34 -20.48
C THR A 193 -7.93 0.00 -20.75
N PRO A 194 -7.60 0.37 -21.99
CA PRO A 194 -7.04 1.70 -22.27
C PRO A 194 -7.90 2.87 -21.78
N LYS A 195 -9.18 2.62 -21.51
CA LYS A 195 -10.15 3.67 -21.14
C LYS A 195 -10.40 3.77 -19.63
N ARG A 196 -10.32 2.66 -18.89
CA ARG A 196 -10.72 2.64 -17.47
C ARG A 196 -10.10 1.50 -16.67
N HIS A 197 -10.12 1.66 -15.36
CA HIS A 197 -9.95 0.59 -14.39
C HIS A 197 -11.30 0.22 -13.77
N VAL A 198 -11.46 -1.04 -13.38
CA VAL A 198 -12.63 -1.56 -12.65
C VAL A 198 -12.13 -2.38 -11.48
N LEU A 199 -12.52 -2.05 -10.26
CA LEU A 199 -12.15 -2.81 -9.07
C LEU A 199 -12.78 -4.20 -9.13
N VAL A 200 -11.98 -5.24 -8.95
CA VAL A 200 -12.40 -6.65 -8.93
C VAL A 200 -12.41 -7.19 -7.49
N SER A 201 -11.32 -6.96 -6.75
CA SER A 201 -11.22 -7.33 -5.35
C SER A 201 -10.42 -6.30 -4.56
N PHE A 202 -10.66 -6.22 -3.24
CA PHE A 202 -9.97 -5.30 -2.34
C PHE A 202 -9.45 -6.02 -1.11
N ASN A 203 -8.18 -5.76 -0.75
CA ASN A 203 -7.59 -6.17 0.52
C ASN A 203 -7.63 -7.70 0.76
N HIS A 204 -7.42 -8.50 -0.27
CA HIS A 204 -7.45 -9.96 -0.23
C HIS A 204 -6.06 -10.53 0.10
N VAL A 205 -6.00 -11.60 0.90
CA VAL A 205 -4.74 -12.28 1.30
C VAL A 205 -4.81 -13.78 0.98
N PRO A 206 -4.97 -14.18 -0.29
CA PRO A 206 -5.25 -15.57 -0.66
C PRO A 206 -4.08 -16.52 -0.34
N HIS A 207 -2.87 -16.00 -0.30
CA HIS A 207 -1.66 -16.73 0.06
C HIS A 207 -1.55 -17.04 1.56
N LEU A 208 -2.43 -16.47 2.39
CA LEU A 208 -2.48 -16.66 3.85
C LEU A 208 -3.75 -17.39 4.32
N ASP A 209 -4.53 -17.97 3.42
CA ASP A 209 -5.79 -18.65 3.76
C ASP A 209 -5.58 -20.00 4.46
N ALA A 210 -4.44 -20.65 4.28
CA ALA A 210 -4.10 -21.87 4.98
C ALA A 210 -4.06 -21.66 6.51
N ALA A 211 -4.58 -22.62 7.26
CA ALA A 211 -4.77 -22.50 8.71
C ALA A 211 -3.48 -22.11 9.45
N GLU A 212 -2.34 -22.68 9.06
CA GLU A 212 -1.01 -22.41 9.63
C GLU A 212 -0.49 -21.01 9.32
N ARG A 213 -1.04 -20.32 8.31
CA ARG A 213 -0.63 -18.95 7.91
C ARG A 213 -1.56 -17.86 8.40
N ARG A 214 -2.71 -18.21 8.98
CA ARG A 214 -3.66 -17.20 9.52
C ARG A 214 -3.02 -16.28 10.55
N ALA A 215 -2.10 -16.79 11.37
CA ALA A 215 -1.34 -16.00 12.33
C ALA A 215 -0.37 -15.00 11.67
N TRP A 216 -0.13 -15.10 10.37
CA TRP A 216 0.69 -14.15 9.62
C TRP A 216 -0.12 -12.94 9.13
N ILE A 217 -1.44 -12.94 9.25
CA ILE A 217 -2.26 -11.79 8.85
C ILE A 217 -2.02 -10.65 9.85
N THR A 218 -1.45 -9.56 9.36
CA THR A 218 -1.12 -8.37 10.15
C THR A 218 -1.66 -7.11 9.49
N HIS A 219 -1.81 -6.09 10.30
CA HIS A 219 -2.17 -4.74 9.89
C HIS A 219 -1.02 -3.78 10.27
N ALA A 220 -1.06 -2.54 9.79
CA ALA A 220 -0.08 -1.54 10.22
C ALA A 220 -0.33 -1.15 11.67
#